data_90a0ea66cd649b6190360fb3e08cd8a7
#
_entry.id   90a0ea66cd649b6190360fb3e08cd8a7
#
_cell.length_a   1.000
_cell.length_b   1.000
_cell.length_c   1.000
_cell.angle_alpha   90.00
_cell.angle_beta   90.00
_cell.angle_gamma   90.00
#
_symmetry.space_group_name_H-M   'P 1'
#
loop_
_entity.id
_entity.type
_entity.pdbx_description
1 polymer ?
#
loop_
_entity_poly.entity_id
_entity_poly.type
_entity_poly.pdbx_seq_one_letter_code
_entity_poly.pdbx_strand_id
1 'polypeptide(L)'
;MVTASSISPSGMTLAGKYGMGVLSIASNSTAGIQALPTQWGFAEEAAAEHGQSVDRKNWRVLMAFHLAESREQARNEAVDGLHRWHNEYNVWTLGRPNATHVDDKWELLEQTTGGAAGAGAGVIGTPDDLVAAIRQLQDITGGFGVVLGFAHDWANREATLRSWELLARYVIPEMNGYTAGLR
;
A
#
# COMPACT_ATOMS: atom_id res chain seq x y z
N MET A 1 8.55 -5.69 -18.59
CA MET A 1 8.42 -6.84 -17.66
C MET A 1 8.49 -6.29 -16.25
N VAL A 2 7.84 -6.93 -15.27
CA VAL A 2 7.80 -6.48 -13.86
C VAL A 2 8.07 -7.68 -12.96
N THR A 3 8.89 -7.51 -11.90
CA THR A 3 9.08 -8.51 -10.85
C THR A 3 8.39 -8.10 -9.56
N ALA A 4 7.91 -9.06 -8.79
CA ALA A 4 7.38 -8.81 -7.46
C ALA A 4 8.53 -8.73 -6.45
N SER A 5 8.43 -7.81 -5.51
CA SER A 5 9.35 -7.65 -4.39
C SER A 5 8.57 -7.61 -3.07
N SER A 6 9.10 -8.28 -2.07
CA SER A 6 8.60 -8.22 -0.71
C SER A 6 9.69 -7.61 0.20
N ILE A 7 9.83 -8.10 1.42
CA ILE A 7 10.82 -7.56 2.39
C ILE A 7 12.25 -7.97 2.00
N SER A 8 12.44 -9.15 1.39
CA SER A 8 13.77 -9.59 0.96
C SER A 8 14.25 -8.81 -0.26
N PRO A 9 15.57 -8.63 -0.42
CA PRO A 9 16.14 -7.89 -1.56
C PRO A 9 16.01 -8.61 -2.90
N SER A 10 15.69 -9.91 -2.92
CA SER A 10 15.77 -10.76 -4.13
C SER A 10 14.95 -10.24 -5.31
N GLY A 11 13.76 -9.74 -5.09
CA GLY A 11 12.92 -9.17 -6.17
C GLY A 11 13.53 -7.88 -6.76
N MET A 12 14.08 -7.04 -5.90
CA MET A 12 14.77 -5.81 -6.33
C MET A 12 16.06 -6.12 -7.08
N THR A 13 16.89 -7.03 -6.55
CA THR A 13 18.13 -7.49 -7.21
C THR A 13 17.82 -8.09 -8.58
N LEU A 14 16.74 -8.90 -8.69
CA LEU A 14 16.33 -9.45 -9.97
C LEU A 14 15.88 -8.36 -10.96
N ALA A 15 15.15 -7.35 -10.48
CA ALA A 15 14.76 -6.21 -11.30
C ALA A 15 15.99 -5.48 -11.85
N GLY A 16 16.97 -5.18 -11.01
CA GLY A 16 18.22 -4.53 -11.40
C GLY A 16 18.97 -5.35 -12.44
N LYS A 17 19.19 -6.64 -12.16
CA LYS A 17 19.93 -7.55 -13.04
C LYS A 17 19.39 -7.56 -14.49
N TYR A 18 18.10 -7.41 -14.69
CA TYR A 18 17.44 -7.51 -15.99
C TYR A 18 16.80 -6.21 -16.49
N GLY A 19 17.00 -5.08 -15.83
CA GLY A 19 16.40 -3.80 -16.21
C GLY A 19 14.86 -3.82 -16.17
N MET A 20 14.26 -4.53 -15.19
CA MET A 20 12.80 -4.68 -15.10
C MET A 20 12.17 -3.64 -14.17
N GLY A 21 10.87 -3.40 -14.32
CA GLY A 21 10.09 -2.70 -13.33
C GLY A 21 9.85 -3.55 -12.08
N VAL A 22 9.43 -2.90 -11.00
CA VAL A 22 9.18 -3.54 -9.70
C VAL A 22 7.74 -3.33 -9.26
N LEU A 23 7.15 -4.36 -8.64
CA LEU A 23 5.93 -4.29 -7.84
C LEU A 23 6.28 -4.66 -6.39
N SER A 24 6.32 -3.66 -5.51
CA SER A 24 6.48 -3.88 -4.07
C SER A 24 5.14 -4.23 -3.45
N ILE A 25 5.04 -5.46 -2.93
CA ILE A 25 3.88 -5.95 -2.19
C ILE A 25 4.10 -5.89 -0.66
N ALA A 26 5.29 -5.52 -0.23
CA ALA A 26 5.67 -5.42 1.19
C ALA A 26 4.86 -4.35 1.93
N SER A 27 4.44 -3.29 1.24
CA SER A 27 3.68 -2.17 1.79
C SER A 27 2.31 -2.54 2.38
N ASN A 28 1.89 -3.79 2.27
CA ASN A 28 0.72 -4.32 2.98
C ASN A 28 1.03 -4.83 4.40
N SER A 29 2.20 -4.50 4.94
CA SER A 29 2.59 -4.81 6.32
C SER A 29 3.48 -3.71 6.89
N THR A 30 3.42 -3.47 8.18
CA THR A 30 4.24 -2.46 8.87
C THR A 30 5.73 -2.71 8.67
N ALA A 31 6.18 -3.97 8.82
CA ALA A 31 7.58 -4.34 8.58
C ALA A 31 8.02 -4.07 7.12
N GLY A 32 7.13 -4.29 6.17
CA GLY A 32 7.41 -4.00 4.77
C GLY A 32 7.52 -2.51 4.47
N ILE A 33 6.66 -1.68 5.06
CA ILE A 33 6.74 -0.21 4.93
C ILE A 33 8.09 0.28 5.47
N GLN A 34 8.54 -0.24 6.61
CA GLN A 34 9.84 0.10 7.20
C GLN A 34 11.03 -0.32 6.32
N ALA A 35 10.89 -1.37 5.52
CA ALA A 35 11.93 -1.84 4.61
C ALA A 35 12.00 -1.02 3.29
N LEU A 36 10.88 -0.44 2.82
CA LEU A 36 10.80 0.26 1.53
C LEU A 36 11.91 1.29 1.28
N PRO A 37 12.32 2.14 2.25
CA PRO A 37 13.35 3.16 2.02
C PRO A 37 14.68 2.62 1.49
N THR A 38 15.06 1.39 1.87
CA THR A 38 16.32 0.76 1.46
C THR A 38 16.19 -0.16 0.26
N GLN A 39 14.97 -0.54 -0.11
CA GLN A 39 14.72 -1.56 -1.12
C GLN A 39 15.21 -1.18 -2.52
N TRP A 40 15.00 0.08 -2.93
CA TRP A 40 15.38 0.52 -4.27
C TRP A 40 16.88 0.46 -4.51
N GLY A 41 17.71 0.66 -3.48
CA GLY A 41 19.18 0.56 -3.57
C GLY A 41 19.65 -0.80 -4.10
N PHE A 42 19.01 -1.90 -3.72
CA PHE A 42 19.35 -3.22 -4.25
C PHE A 42 19.11 -3.36 -5.76
N ALA A 43 18.11 -2.64 -6.29
CA ALA A 43 17.84 -2.63 -7.73
C ALA A 43 18.90 -1.79 -8.46
N GLU A 44 19.28 -0.64 -7.91
CA GLU A 44 20.32 0.22 -8.48
C GLU A 44 21.71 -0.44 -8.48
N GLU A 45 22.10 -1.08 -7.38
CA GLU A 45 23.35 -1.83 -7.28
C GLU A 45 23.43 -2.96 -8.31
N ALA A 46 22.39 -3.81 -8.36
CA ALA A 46 22.36 -4.92 -9.31
C ALA A 46 22.31 -4.43 -10.77
N ALA A 47 21.65 -3.32 -11.06
CA ALA A 47 21.63 -2.74 -12.39
C ALA A 47 23.05 -2.27 -12.81
N ALA A 48 23.76 -1.60 -11.92
CA ALA A 48 25.14 -1.16 -12.17
C ALA A 48 26.08 -2.34 -12.43
N GLU A 49 26.00 -3.41 -11.62
CA GLU A 49 26.80 -4.63 -11.78
C GLU A 49 26.57 -5.35 -13.12
N HIS A 50 25.36 -5.26 -13.67
CA HIS A 50 24.99 -5.99 -14.89
C HIS A 50 24.85 -5.10 -16.13
N GLY A 51 25.30 -3.83 -16.06
CA GLY A 51 25.24 -2.89 -17.18
C GLY A 51 23.80 -2.54 -17.59
N GLN A 52 22.86 -2.61 -16.68
CA GLN A 52 21.44 -2.27 -16.86
C GLN A 52 21.13 -0.91 -16.23
N SER A 53 19.91 -0.45 -16.43
CA SER A 53 19.34 0.72 -15.75
C SER A 53 17.95 0.41 -15.22
N VAL A 54 17.61 1.01 -14.09
CA VAL A 54 16.26 0.98 -13.50
C VAL A 54 15.74 2.40 -13.31
N ASP A 55 14.43 2.59 -13.46
CA ASP A 55 13.79 3.89 -13.30
C ASP A 55 12.67 3.78 -12.26
N ARG A 56 12.71 4.66 -11.25
CA ARG A 56 11.67 4.75 -10.20
C ARG A 56 10.25 4.95 -10.75
N LYS A 57 10.09 5.50 -11.95
CA LYS A 57 8.81 5.57 -12.66
C LYS A 57 8.18 4.19 -12.89
N ASN A 58 9.01 3.15 -12.99
CA ASN A 58 8.60 1.76 -13.13
C ASN A 58 8.48 1.02 -11.79
N TRP A 59 8.63 1.71 -10.68
CA TRP A 59 8.39 1.17 -9.35
C TRP A 59 6.94 1.36 -8.94
N ARG A 60 6.24 0.27 -8.71
CA ARG A 60 4.86 0.20 -8.27
C ARG A 60 4.82 -0.19 -6.80
N VAL A 61 4.12 0.58 -5.99
CA VAL A 61 3.94 0.31 -4.56
C VAL A 61 2.47 -0.02 -4.32
N LEU A 62 2.24 -1.20 -3.73
CA LEU A 62 0.91 -1.68 -3.37
C LEU A 62 0.38 -0.90 -2.17
N MET A 63 -0.87 -0.45 -2.21
CA MET A 63 -1.55 0.15 -1.06
C MET A 63 -2.96 -0.43 -0.92
N ALA A 64 -3.28 -0.90 0.27
CA ALA A 64 -4.64 -1.29 0.64
C ALA A 64 -5.37 -0.08 1.22
N PHE A 65 -6.62 0.14 0.84
CA PHE A 65 -7.41 1.25 1.36
C PHE A 65 -8.92 0.98 1.32
N HIS A 66 -9.64 1.68 2.20
CA HIS A 66 -11.08 1.89 2.12
C HIS A 66 -11.39 3.36 2.45
N LEU A 67 -12.11 4.05 1.56
CA LEU A 67 -12.40 5.48 1.65
C LEU A 67 -13.88 5.73 1.84
N ALA A 68 -14.19 6.70 2.70
CA ALA A 68 -15.52 7.27 2.85
C ALA A 68 -15.43 8.80 3.04
N GLU A 69 -16.59 9.46 3.19
CA GLU A 69 -16.69 10.90 3.39
C GLU A 69 -16.17 11.33 4.76
N SER A 70 -16.14 10.41 5.73
CA SER A 70 -15.55 10.63 7.05
C SER A 70 -14.75 9.42 7.52
N ARG A 71 -13.77 9.65 8.42
CA ARG A 71 -12.99 8.58 9.05
C ARG A 71 -13.86 7.62 9.83
N GLU A 72 -14.85 8.14 10.55
CA GLU A 72 -15.78 7.31 11.33
C GLU A 72 -16.56 6.37 10.42
N GLN A 73 -17.12 6.87 9.32
CA GLN A 73 -17.83 6.07 8.34
C GLN A 73 -16.93 4.99 7.72
N ALA A 74 -15.74 5.36 7.26
CA ALA A 74 -14.79 4.41 6.66
C ALA A 74 -14.46 3.26 7.61
N ARG A 75 -14.21 3.58 8.89
CA ARG A 75 -13.90 2.61 9.94
C ARG A 75 -15.06 1.65 10.21
N ASN A 76 -16.27 2.19 10.35
CA ASN A 76 -17.48 1.40 10.60
C ASN A 76 -17.79 0.46 9.41
N GLU A 77 -17.57 0.90 8.18
CA GLU A 77 -17.80 0.11 6.97
C GLU A 77 -16.78 -1.02 6.80
N ALA A 78 -15.52 -0.80 7.16
CA ALA A 78 -14.43 -1.73 6.86
C ALA A 78 -14.10 -2.72 8.00
N VAL A 79 -14.41 -2.41 9.25
CA VAL A 79 -13.90 -3.14 10.41
C VAL A 79 -14.25 -4.63 10.42
N ASP A 80 -15.47 -5.00 10.08
CA ASP A 80 -15.92 -6.39 10.10
C ASP A 80 -15.29 -7.22 8.97
N GLY A 81 -15.21 -6.64 7.78
CA GLY A 81 -14.58 -7.30 6.64
C GLY A 81 -13.07 -7.41 6.78
N LEU A 82 -12.40 -6.38 7.32
CA LEU A 82 -10.98 -6.43 7.66
C LEU A 82 -10.69 -7.56 8.66
N HIS A 83 -11.50 -7.66 9.72
CA HIS A 83 -11.35 -8.69 10.75
C HIS A 83 -11.52 -10.10 10.17
N ARG A 84 -12.57 -10.31 9.36
CA ARG A 84 -12.79 -11.56 8.65
C ARG A 84 -11.62 -11.89 7.71
N TRP A 85 -11.20 -10.94 6.86
CA TRP A 85 -10.08 -11.13 5.93
C TRP A 85 -8.79 -11.50 6.64
N HIS A 86 -8.48 -10.85 7.77
CA HIS A 86 -7.29 -11.16 8.55
C HIS A 86 -7.35 -12.57 9.14
N ASN A 87 -8.39 -12.88 9.91
CA ASN A 87 -8.45 -14.13 10.67
C ASN A 87 -8.73 -15.36 9.78
N GLU A 88 -9.69 -15.26 8.84
CA GLU A 88 -10.06 -16.40 8.01
C GLU A 88 -9.09 -16.61 6.86
N TYR A 89 -8.63 -15.53 6.20
CA TYR A 89 -7.78 -15.68 5.02
C TYR A 89 -6.29 -15.69 5.36
N ASN A 90 -5.78 -14.67 6.07
CA ASN A 90 -4.34 -14.62 6.35
C ASN A 90 -3.90 -15.64 7.41
N VAL A 91 -4.68 -15.81 8.50
CA VAL A 91 -4.32 -16.73 9.58
C VAL A 91 -4.67 -18.16 9.20
N TRP A 92 -5.95 -18.46 8.93
CA TRP A 92 -6.38 -19.84 8.75
C TRP A 92 -6.08 -20.40 7.37
N THR A 93 -6.43 -19.66 6.30
CA THR A 93 -6.30 -20.18 4.93
C THR A 93 -4.86 -20.19 4.45
N LEU A 94 -4.14 -19.05 4.60
CA LEU A 94 -2.76 -18.93 4.15
C LEU A 94 -1.74 -19.41 5.17
N GLY A 95 -2.09 -19.49 6.44
CA GLY A 95 -1.17 -19.90 7.51
C GLY A 95 0.09 -19.03 7.54
N ARG A 96 -0.03 -17.73 7.34
CA ARG A 96 1.13 -16.84 7.27
C ARG A 96 1.89 -16.86 8.60
N PRO A 97 3.21 -17.10 8.62
CA PRO A 97 3.98 -17.31 9.84
C PRO A 97 3.89 -16.19 10.87
N ASN A 98 3.64 -14.95 10.39
CA ASN A 98 3.60 -13.76 11.23
C ASN A 98 2.17 -13.20 11.41
N ALA A 99 1.15 -13.91 10.92
CA ALA A 99 -0.24 -13.54 11.13
C ALA A 99 -0.80 -14.34 12.32
N THR A 100 -1.12 -13.65 13.39
CA THR A 100 -1.78 -14.24 14.56
C THR A 100 -3.23 -13.85 14.60
N HIS A 101 -4.07 -14.71 15.16
CA HIS A 101 -5.49 -14.41 15.36
C HIS A 101 -5.66 -13.21 16.27
N VAL A 102 -6.56 -12.30 15.93
CA VAL A 102 -6.91 -11.11 16.70
C VAL A 102 -8.40 -11.14 16.99
N ASP A 103 -8.78 -11.18 18.28
CA ASP A 103 -10.18 -11.27 18.69
C ASP A 103 -10.92 -9.93 18.53
N ASP A 104 -10.30 -8.82 18.91
CA ASP A 104 -10.89 -7.50 18.85
C ASP A 104 -10.69 -6.87 17.47
N LYS A 105 -11.79 -6.70 16.75
CA LYS A 105 -11.80 -6.11 15.42
C LYS A 105 -11.31 -4.65 15.39
N TRP A 106 -11.55 -3.89 16.45
CA TRP A 106 -11.12 -2.50 16.53
C TRP A 106 -9.61 -2.41 16.81
N GLU A 107 -9.09 -3.29 17.66
CA GLU A 107 -7.65 -3.42 17.86
C GLU A 107 -6.95 -3.75 16.53
N LEU A 108 -7.47 -4.72 15.78
CA LEU A 108 -6.94 -5.06 14.46
C LEU A 108 -6.96 -3.87 13.49
N LEU A 109 -8.03 -3.09 13.50
CA LEU A 109 -8.15 -1.90 12.66
C LEU A 109 -7.08 -0.86 13.04
N GLU A 110 -6.85 -0.60 14.33
CA GLU A 110 -5.77 0.29 14.78
C GLU A 110 -4.39 -0.22 14.38
N GLN A 111 -4.14 -1.52 14.52
CA GLN A 111 -2.87 -2.14 14.09
C GLN A 111 -2.67 -1.99 12.57
N THR A 112 -3.74 -2.18 11.77
CA THR A 112 -3.68 -2.09 10.31
C THR A 112 -3.45 -0.67 9.80
N THR A 113 -4.08 0.33 10.46
CA THR A 113 -3.97 1.73 10.04
C THR A 113 -2.78 2.46 10.67
N GLY A 114 -2.10 1.82 11.63
CA GLY A 114 -1.02 2.43 12.41
C GLY A 114 -1.52 3.36 13.52
N GLY A 115 -2.82 3.35 13.82
CA GLY A 115 -3.43 4.14 14.88
C GLY A 115 -3.11 5.63 14.76
N ALA A 116 -2.77 6.26 15.87
CA ALA A 116 -2.40 7.68 15.92
C ALA A 116 -1.08 8.01 15.19
N ALA A 117 -0.22 7.03 14.92
CA ALA A 117 1.04 7.22 14.19
C ALA A 117 0.84 7.28 12.66
N GLY A 118 -0.30 6.82 12.15
CA GLY A 118 -0.69 6.93 10.74
C GLY A 118 0.17 6.18 9.72
N ALA A 119 1.06 5.30 10.18
CA ALA A 119 2.01 4.56 9.34
C ALA A 119 1.67 3.06 9.24
N GLY A 120 0.42 2.74 9.03
CA GLY A 120 -0.07 1.36 8.93
C GLY A 120 -0.01 0.78 7.53
N ALA A 121 -0.29 -0.52 7.45
CA ALA A 121 -0.30 -1.29 6.20
C ALA A 121 -1.53 -1.01 5.32
N GLY A 122 -2.51 -0.26 5.81
CA GLY A 122 -3.71 0.11 5.09
C GLY A 122 -4.23 1.48 5.49
N VAL A 123 -4.92 2.14 4.57
CA VAL A 123 -5.59 3.42 4.82
C VAL A 123 -7.10 3.19 4.89
N ILE A 124 -7.70 3.43 6.06
CA ILE A 124 -9.16 3.38 6.25
C ILE A 124 -9.58 4.77 6.74
N GLY A 125 -10.09 5.59 5.84
CA GLY A 125 -10.32 7.01 6.12
C GLY A 125 -10.91 7.78 4.95
N THR A 126 -10.50 9.03 4.83
CA THR A 126 -10.93 9.96 3.79
C THR A 126 -9.96 9.97 2.60
N PRO A 127 -10.36 10.57 1.45
CA PRO A 127 -9.43 10.83 0.35
C PRO A 127 -8.17 11.59 0.78
N ASP A 128 -8.28 12.58 1.66
CA ASP A 128 -7.13 13.34 2.16
C ASP A 128 -6.16 12.46 2.97
N ASP A 129 -6.68 11.48 3.73
CA ASP A 129 -5.85 10.52 4.45
C ASP A 129 -5.03 9.66 3.48
N LEU A 130 -5.61 9.22 2.37
CA LEU A 130 -4.89 8.45 1.36
C LEU A 130 -3.85 9.30 0.63
N VAL A 131 -4.17 10.55 0.28
CA VAL A 131 -3.20 11.49 -0.30
C VAL A 131 -2.01 11.71 0.64
N ALA A 132 -2.28 11.93 1.93
CA ALA A 132 -1.23 12.09 2.93
C ALA A 132 -0.34 10.86 3.05
N ALA A 133 -0.94 9.65 3.08
CA ALA A 133 -0.21 8.39 3.15
C ALA A 133 0.66 8.15 1.89
N ILE A 134 0.17 8.46 0.69
CA ILE A 134 0.95 8.34 -0.55
C ILE A 134 2.14 9.31 -0.52
N ARG A 135 1.94 10.56 -0.12
CA ARG A 135 3.02 11.55 -0.01
C ARG A 135 4.07 11.12 1.02
N GLN A 136 3.64 10.64 2.18
CA GLN A 136 4.55 10.10 3.18
C GLN A 136 5.39 8.94 2.64
N LEU A 137 4.78 8.00 1.91
CA LEU A 137 5.53 6.91 1.27
C LEU A 137 6.50 7.41 0.21
N GLN A 138 6.13 8.42 -0.59
CA GLN A 138 7.03 9.03 -1.56
C GLN A 138 8.23 9.69 -0.86
N ASP A 139 8.00 10.40 0.24
CA ASP A 139 9.06 11.07 0.99
C ASP A 139 10.06 10.07 1.59
N ILE A 140 9.59 9.02 2.26
CA ILE A 140 10.47 8.03 2.90
C ILE A 140 11.21 7.12 1.91
N THR A 141 10.65 6.93 0.70
CA THR A 141 11.26 6.07 -0.33
C THR A 141 12.15 6.82 -1.31
N GLY A 142 12.10 8.16 -1.31
CA GLY A 142 12.70 8.99 -2.35
C GLY A 142 11.93 8.98 -3.67
N GLY A 143 10.66 8.55 -3.65
CA GLY A 143 9.73 8.54 -4.77
C GLY A 143 9.61 7.19 -5.48
N PHE A 144 8.44 6.98 -6.06
CA PHE A 144 8.08 5.85 -6.92
C PHE A 144 7.04 6.31 -7.96
N GLY A 145 6.89 5.56 -9.05
CA GLY A 145 6.07 6.02 -10.17
C GLY A 145 4.59 5.71 -10.08
N VAL A 146 4.20 4.63 -9.40
CA VAL A 146 2.80 4.15 -9.43
C VAL A 146 2.35 3.66 -8.08
N VAL A 147 1.18 4.13 -7.63
CA VAL A 147 0.40 3.46 -6.58
C VAL A 147 -0.46 2.38 -7.22
N LEU A 148 -0.37 1.17 -6.73
CA LEU A 148 -1.27 0.08 -7.10
C LEU A 148 -2.28 -0.13 -5.97
N GLY A 149 -3.54 0.22 -6.21
CA GLY A 149 -4.61 -0.02 -5.26
C GLY A 149 -4.90 -1.51 -5.11
N PHE A 150 -4.89 -2.00 -3.88
CA PHE A 150 -5.22 -3.39 -3.58
C PHE A 150 -6.69 -3.48 -3.17
N ALA A 151 -7.49 -4.14 -4.01
CA ALA A 151 -8.90 -4.33 -3.75
C ALA A 151 -9.13 -5.39 -2.66
N HIS A 152 -9.93 -5.04 -1.67
CA HIS A 152 -10.37 -5.93 -0.60
C HIS A 152 -11.89 -5.89 -0.48
N ASP A 153 -12.46 -6.94 0.08
CA ASP A 153 -13.86 -7.04 0.49
C ASP A 153 -14.05 -6.64 1.97
N TRP A 154 -13.35 -5.58 2.41
CA TRP A 154 -13.47 -5.08 3.78
C TRP A 154 -14.84 -4.47 4.05
N ALA A 155 -15.49 -3.93 3.03
CA ALA A 155 -16.83 -3.37 3.10
C ALA A 155 -17.79 -4.07 2.12
N ASN A 156 -19.08 -3.79 2.25
CA ASN A 156 -20.05 -4.26 1.28
C ASN A 156 -19.81 -3.65 -0.12
N ARG A 157 -20.47 -4.21 -1.13
CA ARG A 157 -20.26 -3.81 -2.54
C ARG A 157 -20.50 -2.30 -2.77
N GLU A 158 -21.54 -1.73 -2.16
CA GLU A 158 -21.90 -0.32 -2.36
C GLU A 158 -20.83 0.60 -1.79
N ALA A 159 -20.42 0.37 -0.55
CA ALA A 159 -19.35 1.12 0.11
C ALA A 159 -18.00 0.94 -0.62
N THR A 160 -17.70 -0.25 -1.11
CA THR A 160 -16.50 -0.51 -1.91
C THR A 160 -16.52 0.30 -3.21
N LEU A 161 -17.61 0.30 -3.96
CA LEU A 161 -17.71 1.10 -5.19
C LEU A 161 -17.56 2.60 -4.92
N ARG A 162 -18.20 3.10 -3.86
CA ARG A 162 -18.07 4.50 -3.42
C ARG A 162 -16.60 4.83 -3.07
N SER A 163 -15.91 3.94 -2.36
CA SER A 163 -14.49 4.10 -2.06
C SER A 163 -13.64 4.29 -3.32
N TRP A 164 -13.85 3.48 -4.36
CA TRP A 164 -13.16 3.63 -5.64
C TRP A 164 -13.58 4.90 -6.41
N GLU A 165 -14.83 5.33 -6.28
CA GLU A 165 -15.30 6.61 -6.83
C GLU A 165 -14.62 7.80 -6.15
N LEU A 166 -14.47 7.78 -4.82
CA LEU A 166 -13.73 8.79 -4.06
C LEU A 166 -12.25 8.83 -4.46
N LEU A 167 -11.60 7.68 -4.66
CA LEU A 167 -10.26 7.61 -5.21
C LEU A 167 -10.17 8.33 -6.57
N ALA A 168 -11.07 7.99 -7.49
CA ALA A 168 -11.06 8.53 -8.85
C ALA A 168 -11.34 10.04 -8.90
N ARG A 169 -12.23 10.53 -8.05
CA ARG A 169 -12.64 11.94 -8.03
C ARG A 169 -11.67 12.86 -7.32
N TYR A 170 -11.02 12.40 -6.26
CA TYR A 170 -10.26 13.27 -5.37
C TYR A 170 -8.78 12.91 -5.31
N VAL A 171 -8.44 11.65 -5.16
CA VAL A 171 -7.03 11.24 -4.96
C VAL A 171 -6.25 11.27 -6.27
N ILE A 172 -6.78 10.65 -7.32
CA ILE A 172 -6.07 10.59 -8.62
C ILE A 172 -5.80 11.98 -9.20
N PRO A 173 -6.76 12.92 -9.26
CA PRO A 173 -6.50 14.27 -9.75
C PRO A 173 -5.47 15.02 -8.90
N GLU A 174 -5.54 14.90 -7.58
CA GLU A 174 -4.60 15.54 -6.67
C GLU A 174 -3.17 15.02 -6.86
N MET A 175 -3.01 13.69 -6.92
CA MET A 175 -1.70 13.06 -7.05
C MET A 175 -1.07 13.27 -8.43
N ASN A 176 -1.88 13.40 -9.48
CA ASN A 176 -1.40 13.69 -10.83
C ASN A 176 -1.24 15.19 -11.11
N GLY A 177 -1.46 16.06 -10.12
CA GLY A 177 -1.29 17.50 -10.27
C GLY A 177 -2.40 18.19 -11.07
N TYR A 178 -3.53 17.53 -11.37
CA TYR A 178 -4.64 18.13 -12.11
C TYR A 178 -5.36 19.23 -11.31
N THR A 179 -5.21 19.24 -9.98
CA THR A 179 -5.74 20.25 -9.07
C THR A 179 -4.73 21.39 -8.78
N ALA A 180 -3.51 21.30 -9.30
CA ALA A 180 -2.50 22.31 -9.12
C ALA A 180 -2.97 23.63 -9.76
N GLY A 181 -3.14 24.67 -8.95
CA GLY A 181 -3.67 25.96 -9.39
C GLY A 181 -5.16 26.19 -9.11
N LEU A 182 -5.87 25.21 -8.56
CA LEU A 182 -7.25 25.36 -8.09
C LEU A 182 -7.36 25.68 -6.59
N ARG A 183 -6.23 25.81 -5.91
CA ARG A 183 -6.10 26.14 -4.48
C ARG A 183 -5.58 27.56 -4.28
#